data_4baba84b4cf81c6b441eec98afb34d91
#
_entry.id   4baba84b4cf81c6b441eec98afb34d91
#
_cell.length_a   1.000
_cell.length_b   1.000
_cell.length_c   1.000
_cell.angle_alpha   90.00
_cell.angle_beta   90.00
_cell.angle_gamma   90.00
#
_symmetry.space_group_name_H-M   'P 1'
#
loop_
_entity.id
_entity.type
_entity.pdbx_description
1 polymer ?
#
loop_
_entity_poly.entity_id
_entity_poly.type
_entity_poly.pdbx_seq_one_letter_code
_entity_poly.pdbx_strand_id
1 'polypeptide(L)'
;MEAQEWDQSSRNVLDCDNSQVGDFDLHGGVNAPDFDWTSFATQSMACRYTDGSTQADLMADMELFNKWVADNGTGDPFTYGVYMPQDSSDPYDFYWLNWHQSFDSMEAGNMNWVENGQEMQATFDSHAVCDDAQLWNSAEFKNEMNS
;
A
#
# COMPACT_ATOMS: atom_id res chain seq x y z
N MET A 1 1.80 29.92 -1.47
CA MET A 1 2.78 29.29 -2.38
C MET A 1 2.05 28.40 -3.36
N GLU A 2 2.25 28.66 -4.62
CA GLU A 2 1.70 27.82 -5.67
C GLU A 2 2.41 26.46 -5.70
N ALA A 3 1.72 25.40 -6.11
CA ALA A 3 2.30 24.05 -6.24
C ALA A 3 3.52 24.04 -7.16
N GLN A 4 3.55 24.89 -8.19
CA GLN A 4 4.67 25.03 -9.11
C GLN A 4 5.92 25.61 -8.45
N GLU A 5 5.75 26.58 -7.55
CA GLU A 5 6.89 27.16 -6.81
C GLU A 5 7.50 26.14 -5.85
N TRP A 6 6.68 25.34 -5.20
CA TRP A 6 7.16 24.24 -4.35
C TRP A 6 7.95 23.23 -5.16
N ASP A 7 7.44 22.83 -6.32
CA ASP A 7 8.08 21.86 -7.20
C ASP A 7 9.44 22.35 -7.68
N GLN A 8 9.54 23.61 -8.10
CA GLN A 8 10.83 24.21 -8.51
C GLN A 8 11.82 24.30 -7.35
N SER A 9 11.33 24.64 -6.16
CA SER A 9 12.16 24.75 -4.96
C SER A 9 12.69 23.37 -4.55
N SER A 10 11.85 22.33 -4.60
CA SER A 10 12.26 20.97 -4.26
C SER A 10 13.26 20.40 -5.27
N ARG A 11 13.15 20.72 -6.55
CA ARG A 11 14.09 20.26 -7.59
C ARG A 11 15.50 20.81 -7.43
N ASN A 12 15.66 21.95 -6.78
CA ASN A 12 16.99 22.50 -6.47
C ASN A 12 17.69 21.74 -5.35
N VAL A 13 16.93 20.99 -4.54
CA VAL A 13 17.42 20.21 -3.40
C VAL A 13 17.40 18.71 -3.70
N LEU A 14 16.38 18.25 -4.43
CA LEU A 14 16.14 16.85 -4.75
C LEU A 14 16.17 16.68 -6.27
N ASP A 15 17.10 15.89 -6.77
CA ASP A 15 17.13 15.51 -8.18
C ASP A 15 16.20 14.30 -8.38
N CYS A 16 14.92 14.60 -8.64
CA CYS A 16 13.87 13.57 -8.81
C CYS A 16 13.63 13.30 -10.29
N ASP A 17 13.60 12.02 -10.65
CA ASP A 17 13.21 11.60 -11.99
C ASP A 17 11.68 11.59 -12.11
N ASN A 18 11.14 12.55 -12.86
CA ASN A 18 9.71 12.69 -13.10
C ASN A 18 9.13 11.59 -14.00
N SER A 19 9.97 10.78 -14.65
CA SER A 19 9.49 9.64 -15.45
C SER A 19 8.84 8.54 -14.60
N GLN A 20 9.05 8.59 -13.29
CA GLN A 20 8.46 7.65 -12.34
C GLN A 20 7.06 8.06 -11.86
N VAL A 21 6.60 9.26 -12.23
CA VAL A 21 5.27 9.74 -11.84
C VAL A 21 4.23 9.15 -12.79
N GLY A 22 3.21 8.51 -12.24
CA GLY A 22 2.12 7.90 -12.99
C GLY A 22 0.77 8.16 -12.32
N ASP A 23 -0.28 7.94 -13.07
CA ASP A 23 -1.65 7.97 -12.56
C ASP A 23 -2.08 6.57 -12.13
N PHE A 24 -2.75 6.49 -10.99
CA PHE A 24 -3.17 5.23 -10.38
C PHE A 24 -4.61 5.32 -9.90
N ASP A 25 -5.32 4.21 -10.02
CA ASP A 25 -6.61 4.02 -9.35
C ASP A 25 -6.36 3.35 -7.99
N LEU A 26 -6.88 3.95 -6.93
CA LEU A 26 -6.72 3.43 -5.57
C LEU A 26 -7.94 2.61 -5.17
N HIS A 27 -7.69 1.41 -4.70
CA HIS A 27 -8.70 0.47 -4.22
C HIS A 27 -8.33 -0.07 -2.84
N GLY A 28 -9.31 -0.64 -2.15
CA GLY A 28 -9.11 -1.38 -0.92
C GLY A 28 -9.14 -0.52 0.32
N GLY A 29 -8.59 -1.11 1.36
CA GLY A 29 -8.55 -0.54 2.69
C GLY A 29 -9.52 -1.20 3.66
N VAL A 30 -9.15 -1.17 4.92
CA VAL A 30 -10.03 -1.45 6.05
C VAL A 30 -10.26 -0.17 6.81
N ASN A 31 -11.40 -0.05 7.47
CA ASN A 31 -11.70 1.13 8.26
C ASN A 31 -10.76 1.19 9.48
N ALA A 32 -9.97 2.24 9.57
CA ALA A 32 -9.03 2.46 10.67
C ALA A 32 -9.15 3.91 11.17
N PRO A 33 -10.28 4.25 11.86
CA PRO A 33 -10.55 5.64 12.26
C PRO A 33 -9.54 6.20 13.26
N ASP A 34 -8.86 5.34 14.02
CA ASP A 34 -7.86 5.72 15.01
C ASP A 34 -6.44 5.79 14.46
N PHE A 35 -6.27 5.60 13.15
CA PHE A 35 -4.95 5.64 12.53
C PHE A 35 -4.38 7.06 12.55
N ASP A 36 -3.17 7.20 13.10
CA ASP A 36 -2.45 8.47 13.16
C ASP A 36 -1.52 8.61 11.95
N TRP A 37 -1.91 9.45 11.00
CA TRP A 37 -1.18 9.68 9.75
C TRP A 37 0.00 10.65 9.90
N THR A 38 0.25 11.18 11.09
CA THR A 38 1.40 12.10 11.29
C THR A 38 2.74 11.37 11.27
N SER A 39 2.75 10.10 11.64
CA SER A 39 3.95 9.25 11.57
C SER A 39 3.50 7.78 11.51
N PHE A 40 3.90 7.08 10.48
CA PHE A 40 3.51 5.69 10.28
C PHE A 40 4.56 4.92 9.47
N ALA A 41 4.42 3.61 9.43
CA ALA A 41 5.29 2.74 8.66
C ALA A 41 4.55 2.17 7.45
N THR A 42 5.18 2.20 6.30
CA THR A 42 4.65 1.66 5.04
C THR A 42 5.46 0.46 4.60
N GLN A 43 4.76 -0.58 4.19
CA GLN A 43 5.33 -1.74 3.51
C GLN A 43 4.72 -1.80 2.12
N SER A 44 5.54 -1.72 1.08
CA SER A 44 5.07 -1.69 -0.32
C SER A 44 5.59 -2.88 -1.11
N MET A 45 4.74 -3.40 -1.98
CA MET A 45 5.07 -4.52 -2.87
C MET A 45 4.59 -4.21 -4.28
N ALA A 46 5.42 -4.51 -5.26
CA ALA A 46 5.05 -4.43 -6.68
C ALA A 46 4.65 -5.84 -7.16
N CYS A 47 3.48 -5.96 -7.77
CA CYS A 47 2.85 -7.25 -8.02
C CYS A 47 2.41 -7.41 -9.47
N ARG A 48 2.36 -8.68 -9.93
CA ARG A 48 1.81 -9.09 -11.22
C ARG A 48 0.79 -10.20 -11.02
N TYR A 49 -0.25 -10.23 -11.84
CA TYR A 49 -1.18 -11.34 -11.86
C TYR A 49 -0.50 -12.62 -12.37
N THR A 50 -0.86 -13.75 -11.81
CA THR A 50 -0.52 -15.06 -12.38
C THR A 50 -1.31 -15.28 -13.66
N ASP A 51 -0.87 -16.22 -14.51
CA ASP A 51 -1.53 -16.51 -15.78
C ASP A 51 -3.02 -16.84 -15.58
N GLY A 52 -3.87 -16.11 -16.30
CA GLY A 52 -5.31 -16.28 -16.23
C GLY A 52 -6.02 -15.53 -15.11
N SER A 53 -5.26 -14.92 -14.19
CA SER A 53 -5.83 -14.10 -13.10
C SER A 53 -6.06 -12.66 -13.56
N THR A 54 -7.04 -12.00 -12.94
CA THR A 54 -7.49 -10.66 -13.31
C THR A 54 -7.67 -9.77 -12.10
N GLN A 55 -7.95 -8.49 -12.34
CA GLN A 55 -8.33 -7.54 -11.30
C GLN A 55 -9.55 -8.02 -10.50
N ALA A 56 -10.52 -8.67 -11.14
CA ALA A 56 -11.70 -9.21 -10.46
C ALA A 56 -11.32 -10.26 -9.40
N ASP A 57 -10.34 -11.11 -9.69
CA ASP A 57 -9.84 -12.10 -8.73
C ASP A 57 -9.18 -11.41 -7.54
N LEU A 58 -8.36 -10.38 -7.79
CA LEU A 58 -7.73 -9.59 -6.74
C LEU A 58 -8.76 -8.89 -5.86
N MET A 59 -9.79 -8.30 -6.47
CA MET A 59 -10.85 -7.61 -5.71
C MET A 59 -11.60 -8.58 -4.79
N ALA A 60 -11.86 -9.80 -5.25
CA ALA A 60 -12.48 -10.84 -4.43
C ALA A 60 -11.54 -11.25 -3.26
N ASP A 61 -10.24 -11.38 -3.53
CA ASP A 61 -9.25 -11.69 -2.49
C ASP A 61 -9.17 -10.57 -1.44
N MET A 62 -9.29 -9.31 -1.87
CA MET A 62 -9.30 -8.16 -0.96
C MET A 62 -10.51 -8.19 0.00
N GLU A 63 -11.67 -8.61 -0.47
CA GLU A 63 -12.85 -8.79 0.40
C GLU A 63 -12.60 -9.87 1.46
N LEU A 64 -12.01 -10.98 1.06
CA LEU A 64 -11.61 -12.05 1.99
C LEU A 64 -10.56 -11.56 2.99
N PHE A 65 -9.60 -10.77 2.52
CA PHE A 65 -8.57 -10.18 3.37
C PHE A 65 -9.16 -9.21 4.40
N ASN A 66 -10.11 -8.36 3.99
CA ASN A 66 -10.80 -7.45 4.90
C ASN A 66 -11.47 -8.23 6.03
N LYS A 67 -12.11 -9.34 5.71
CA LYS A 67 -12.73 -10.23 6.70
C LYS A 67 -11.67 -10.86 7.60
N TRP A 68 -10.56 -11.32 7.02
CA TRP A 68 -9.46 -11.90 7.79
C TRP A 68 -8.89 -10.90 8.79
N VAL A 69 -8.68 -9.64 8.37
CA VAL A 69 -8.19 -8.58 9.27
C VAL A 69 -9.16 -8.32 10.41
N ALA A 70 -10.46 -8.31 10.13
CA ALA A 70 -11.48 -8.12 11.16
C ALA A 70 -11.48 -9.26 12.19
N ASP A 71 -11.27 -10.50 11.73
CA ASP A 71 -11.33 -11.70 12.59
C ASP A 71 -10.01 -11.96 13.32
N ASN A 72 -8.86 -11.57 12.77
CA ASN A 72 -7.53 -11.99 13.24
C ASN A 72 -6.56 -10.83 13.51
N GLY A 73 -6.95 -9.60 13.30
CA GLY A 73 -6.07 -8.44 13.49
C GLY A 73 -5.51 -8.34 14.90
N THR A 74 -4.33 -7.71 15.05
CA THR A 74 -3.64 -7.55 16.33
C THR A 74 -4.32 -6.54 17.27
N GLY A 75 -5.25 -5.73 16.75
CA GLY A 75 -5.85 -4.61 17.47
C GLY A 75 -5.15 -3.27 17.27
N ASP A 76 -3.91 -3.27 16.76
CA ASP A 76 -3.22 -2.04 16.37
C ASP A 76 -3.86 -1.43 15.12
N PRO A 77 -3.89 -0.10 15.00
CA PRO A 77 -4.39 0.54 13.78
C PRO A 77 -3.63 0.06 12.53
N PHE A 78 -4.37 -0.39 11.54
CA PHE A 78 -3.84 -0.90 10.28
C PHE A 78 -4.81 -0.60 9.16
N THR A 79 -4.29 -0.24 8.01
CA THR A 79 -5.05 -0.23 6.76
C THR A 79 -4.11 -0.52 5.58
N TYR A 80 -4.67 -0.63 4.40
CA TYR A 80 -3.88 -0.87 3.19
C TYR A 80 -4.54 -0.20 1.99
N GLY A 81 -3.78 -0.08 0.92
CA GLY A 81 -4.29 0.38 -0.36
C GLY A 81 -3.66 -0.41 -1.50
N VAL A 82 -4.41 -0.58 -2.56
CA VAL A 82 -3.94 -1.21 -3.80
C VAL A 82 -4.00 -0.16 -4.90
N TYR A 83 -2.86 0.15 -5.47
CA TYR A 83 -2.71 1.13 -6.54
C TYR A 83 -2.60 0.40 -7.86
N MET A 84 -3.55 0.66 -8.76
CA MET A 84 -3.58 0.07 -10.08
C MET A 84 -3.13 1.10 -11.10
N PRO A 85 -1.98 0.88 -11.81
CA PRO A 85 -1.50 1.82 -12.82
C PRO A 85 -2.54 2.00 -13.93
N GLN A 86 -2.77 3.25 -14.34
CA GLN A 86 -3.59 3.55 -15.51
C GLN A 86 -2.80 3.37 -16.80
N ASP A 87 -1.46 3.47 -16.73
CA ASP A 87 -0.58 3.28 -17.85
C ASP A 87 -0.34 1.79 -18.13
N SER A 88 -0.77 1.31 -19.28
CA SER A 88 -0.60 -0.09 -19.69
C SER A 88 0.85 -0.48 -19.96
N SER A 89 1.77 0.48 -20.04
CA SER A 89 3.22 0.21 -20.18
C SER A 89 3.92 -0.05 -18.86
N ASP A 90 3.25 0.14 -17.72
CA ASP A 90 3.82 -0.19 -16.41
C ASP A 90 4.14 -1.68 -16.36
N PRO A 91 5.35 -2.09 -15.89
CA PRO A 91 5.73 -3.49 -15.83
C PRO A 91 4.97 -4.30 -14.79
N TYR A 92 4.27 -3.63 -13.86
CA TYR A 92 3.49 -4.27 -12.80
C TYR A 92 2.00 -4.05 -13.02
N ASP A 93 1.20 -5.00 -12.56
CA ASP A 93 -0.26 -4.92 -12.65
C ASP A 93 -0.86 -4.11 -11.52
N PHE A 94 -0.23 -4.14 -10.34
CA PHE A 94 -0.65 -3.36 -9.20
C PHE A 94 0.46 -3.22 -8.16
N TYR A 95 0.27 -2.27 -7.24
CA TYR A 95 1.15 -2.04 -6.09
C TYR A 95 0.31 -2.15 -4.83
N TRP A 96 0.73 -3.00 -3.90
CA TRP A 96 0.06 -3.19 -2.62
C TRP A 96 0.85 -2.48 -1.53
N LEU A 97 0.19 -1.60 -0.78
CA LEU A 97 0.79 -0.88 0.34
C LEU A 97 0.05 -1.22 1.63
N ASN A 98 0.79 -1.69 2.62
CA ASN A 98 0.30 -1.84 3.98
C ASN A 98 0.76 -0.64 4.81
N TRP A 99 -0.14 -0.08 5.59
CA TRP A 99 0.15 1.02 6.50
C TRP A 99 -0.07 0.55 7.94
N HIS A 100 1.03 0.60 8.71
CA HIS A 100 1.07 0.24 10.13
C HIS A 100 1.41 1.48 10.94
N GLN A 101 0.95 1.55 12.19
CA GLN A 101 1.18 2.74 13.00
C GLN A 101 2.66 2.98 13.30
N SER A 102 3.45 1.91 13.37
CA SER A 102 4.89 1.93 13.64
C SER A 102 5.55 0.69 13.04
N PHE A 103 6.89 0.65 13.05
CA PHE A 103 7.60 -0.57 12.68
C PHE A 103 7.37 -1.72 13.67
N ASP A 104 7.15 -1.42 14.96
CA ASP A 104 6.80 -2.44 15.95
C ASP A 104 5.42 -3.05 15.63
N SER A 105 4.44 -2.23 15.27
CA SER A 105 3.12 -2.70 14.81
C SER A 105 3.22 -3.52 13.53
N MET A 106 4.10 -3.12 12.62
CA MET A 106 4.36 -3.85 11.38
C MET A 106 4.94 -5.24 11.67
N GLU A 107 5.93 -5.31 12.54
CA GLU A 107 6.54 -6.59 12.93
C GLU A 107 5.50 -7.51 13.56
N ALA A 108 4.69 -7.00 14.48
CA ALA A 108 3.61 -7.76 15.11
C ALA A 108 2.58 -8.24 14.09
N GLY A 109 2.19 -7.38 13.15
CA GLY A 109 1.27 -7.73 12.06
C GLY A 109 1.84 -8.78 11.12
N ASN A 110 3.11 -8.67 10.77
CA ASN A 110 3.78 -9.65 9.91
C ASN A 110 3.93 -11.01 10.60
N MET A 111 4.23 -11.04 11.90
CA MET A 111 4.26 -12.29 12.67
C MET A 111 2.89 -12.94 12.74
N ASN A 112 1.84 -12.16 12.99
CA ASN A 112 0.46 -12.63 12.98
C ASN A 112 0.09 -13.22 11.61
N TRP A 113 0.51 -12.57 10.53
CA TRP A 113 0.29 -13.07 9.17
C TRP A 113 0.96 -14.43 8.94
N VAL A 114 2.22 -14.57 9.34
CA VAL A 114 2.96 -15.84 9.20
C VAL A 114 2.29 -16.96 10.01
N GLU A 115 1.80 -16.66 11.20
CA GLU A 115 1.19 -17.64 12.09
C GLU A 115 -0.24 -18.01 11.70
N ASN A 116 -1.05 -17.04 11.29
CA ASN A 116 -2.49 -17.21 11.13
C ASN A 116 -3.01 -16.91 9.72
N GLY A 117 -2.18 -16.36 8.83
CA GLY A 117 -2.58 -15.94 7.49
C GLY A 117 -2.21 -16.89 6.37
N GLN A 118 -1.81 -18.11 6.65
CA GLN A 118 -1.26 -19.04 5.65
C GLN A 118 -2.29 -19.40 4.56
N GLU A 119 -3.54 -19.63 4.92
CA GLU A 119 -4.60 -19.92 3.95
C GLU A 119 -4.89 -18.69 3.07
N MET A 120 -4.92 -17.52 3.68
CA MET A 120 -5.13 -16.26 2.94
C MET A 120 -3.96 -15.97 2.01
N GLN A 121 -2.73 -16.20 2.46
CA GLN A 121 -1.54 -16.08 1.63
C GLN A 121 -1.61 -17.01 0.41
N ALA A 122 -2.01 -18.25 0.60
CA ALA A 122 -2.19 -19.21 -0.51
C ALA A 122 -3.23 -18.73 -1.51
N THR A 123 -4.30 -18.10 -1.05
CA THR A 123 -5.33 -17.50 -1.91
C THR A 123 -4.73 -16.39 -2.77
N PHE A 124 -3.99 -15.46 -2.17
CA PHE A 124 -3.29 -14.41 -2.92
C PHE A 124 -2.27 -15.00 -3.90
N ASP A 125 -1.48 -15.98 -3.48
CA ASP A 125 -0.45 -16.60 -4.31
C ASP A 125 -1.02 -17.31 -5.55
N SER A 126 -2.28 -17.74 -5.49
CA SER A 126 -2.95 -18.32 -6.65
C SER A 126 -3.29 -17.30 -7.73
N HIS A 127 -3.34 -16.01 -7.38
CA HIS A 127 -3.76 -14.93 -8.29
C HIS A 127 -2.68 -13.90 -8.60
N ALA A 128 -1.63 -13.80 -7.77
CA ALA A 128 -0.60 -12.79 -7.95
C ALA A 128 0.76 -13.23 -7.40
N VAL A 129 1.81 -12.62 -7.95
CA VAL A 129 3.19 -12.74 -7.47
C VAL A 129 3.71 -11.33 -7.22
N CYS A 130 4.26 -11.10 -6.04
CA CYS A 130 4.81 -9.82 -5.63
C CYS A 130 6.32 -9.91 -5.42
N ASP A 131 7.04 -8.83 -5.77
CA ASP A 131 8.45 -8.68 -5.43
C ASP A 131 8.60 -8.48 -3.92
N ASP A 132 9.83 -8.59 -3.42
CA ASP A 132 10.14 -8.39 -2.00
C ASP A 132 9.66 -7.02 -1.53
N ALA A 133 9.10 -6.99 -0.32
CA ALA A 133 8.55 -5.78 0.26
C ALA A 133 9.64 -4.74 0.54
N GLN A 134 9.30 -3.47 0.29
CA GLN A 134 10.11 -2.32 0.66
C GLN A 134 9.46 -1.63 1.86
N LEU A 135 10.28 -1.14 2.78
CA LEU A 135 9.84 -0.53 4.03
C LEU A 135 10.17 0.96 4.05
N TRP A 136 9.23 1.76 4.51
CA TRP A 136 9.35 3.22 4.51
C TRP A 136 8.88 3.80 5.83
N ASN A 137 9.62 4.80 6.34
CA ASN A 137 9.06 5.75 7.29
C ASN A 137 8.21 6.75 6.53
N SER A 138 7.00 6.97 6.98
CA SER A 138 6.02 7.77 6.25
C SER A 138 5.36 8.80 7.16
N ALA A 139 4.89 9.88 6.57
CA ALA A 139 4.14 10.93 7.23
C ALA A 139 3.18 11.56 6.25
N GLU A 140 2.02 11.96 6.73
CA GLU A 140 1.08 12.71 5.93
C GLU A 140 1.68 14.05 5.54
N PHE A 141 1.65 14.37 4.26
CA PHE A 141 1.99 15.70 3.80
C PHE A 141 0.79 16.62 4.02
N LYS A 142 0.94 17.58 4.92
CA LYS A 142 -0.07 18.61 5.14
C LYS A 142 0.30 19.87 4.35
N ASN A 143 -0.60 20.26 3.49
CA ASN A 143 -0.49 21.56 2.84
C ASN A 143 -1.01 22.63 3.81
N GLU A 144 -0.11 23.25 4.54
CA GLU A 144 -0.45 24.28 5.54
C GLU A 144 -1.19 25.48 4.93
N MET A 145 -1.13 25.64 3.61
CA MET A 145 -1.79 26.73 2.92
C MET A 145 -3.32 26.57 2.83
N ASN A 146 -3.83 25.37 3.06
CA ASN A 146 -5.26 25.07 3.07
C ASN A 146 -5.84 24.93 4.48
N SER A 147 -5.04 25.19 5.48
CA SER A 147 -5.48 25.11 6.89
C SER A 147 -6.05 26.44 7.38
#